data_a4a60ae9538afbeb725ecca61c4c9445
#
_entry.id   a4a60ae9538afbeb725ecca61c4c9445
#
_cell.length_a   1.000
_cell.length_b   1.000
_cell.length_c   1.000
_cell.angle_alpha   90.00
_cell.angle_beta   90.00
_cell.angle_gamma   90.00
#
_symmetry.space_group_name_H-M   'P 1'
#
loop_
_entity.id
_entity.type
_entity.pdbx_description
1 polymer ?
#
loop_
_entity_poly.entity_id
_entity_poly.type
_entity_poly.pdbx_seq_one_letter_code
_entity_poly.pdbx_strand_id
1 'polypeptide(L)'
;MKTLLTDKSLYEMQSEICKVLTNPKRIEILNTLKADEKTVTELVDALSASKANVSQHLAVMRHKGILATRRKGANIYYRVSNQKVIEACALMKEVLFEQYDAKRKTVTGAQR
;
A
#
# COMPACT_ATOMS: atom_id res chain seq x y z
N MET A 1 -4.40 17.74 -21.85
CA MET A 1 -4.49 17.00 -20.58
C MET A 1 -4.28 17.90 -19.38
N LYS A 2 -3.22 18.71 -19.36
CA LYS A 2 -2.97 19.63 -18.24
C LYS A 2 -4.10 20.61 -18.01
N THR A 3 -4.79 21.02 -19.07
CA THR A 3 -5.90 21.99 -18.98
C THR A 3 -7.15 21.41 -18.30
N LEU A 4 -7.25 20.07 -18.16
CA LEU A 4 -8.38 19.41 -17.54
C LEU A 4 -8.21 19.21 -16.02
N LEU A 5 -6.99 19.41 -15.52
CA LEU A 5 -6.69 19.24 -14.10
C LEU A 5 -6.56 20.58 -13.42
N THR A 6 -7.44 20.85 -12.47
CA THR A 6 -7.31 21.98 -11.56
C THR A 6 -6.60 21.50 -10.31
N ASP A 7 -6.05 22.40 -9.50
CA ASP A 7 -5.44 22.06 -8.23
C ASP A 7 -6.42 21.30 -7.34
N LYS A 8 -7.68 21.78 -7.32
CA LYS A 8 -8.73 21.15 -6.51
C LYS A 8 -9.01 19.72 -6.96
N SER A 9 -9.15 19.48 -8.28
CA SER A 9 -9.41 18.13 -8.77
C SER A 9 -8.20 17.21 -8.57
N LEU A 10 -7.00 17.76 -8.66
CA LEU A 10 -5.77 16.99 -8.39
C LEU A 10 -5.73 16.55 -6.93
N TYR A 11 -6.06 17.43 -5.98
CA TYR A 11 -6.11 17.09 -4.56
C TYR A 11 -7.17 16.02 -4.27
N GLU A 12 -8.33 16.11 -4.92
CA GLU A 12 -9.37 15.10 -4.78
C GLU A 12 -8.89 13.73 -5.28
N MET A 13 -8.26 13.69 -6.43
CA MET A 13 -7.71 12.46 -7.01
C MET A 13 -6.61 11.88 -6.14
N GLN A 14 -5.72 12.73 -5.64
CA GLN A 14 -4.65 12.31 -4.75
C GLN A 14 -5.22 11.72 -3.46
N SER A 15 -6.26 12.34 -2.90
CA SER A 15 -6.89 11.85 -1.67
C SER A 15 -7.50 10.46 -1.86
N GLU A 16 -8.02 10.16 -3.05
CA GLU A 16 -8.56 8.83 -3.34
C GLU A 16 -7.46 7.76 -3.29
N ILE A 17 -6.27 8.08 -3.80
CA ILE A 17 -5.13 7.17 -3.69
C ILE A 17 -4.71 7.02 -2.23
N CYS A 18 -4.61 8.13 -1.50
CA CYS A 18 -4.23 8.10 -0.09
C CYS A 18 -5.19 7.28 0.75
N LYS A 19 -6.49 7.34 0.47
CA LYS A 19 -7.50 6.53 1.17
C LYS A 19 -7.23 5.03 1.04
N VAL A 20 -6.76 4.59 -0.11
CA VAL A 20 -6.42 3.19 -0.32
C VAL A 20 -5.31 2.77 0.64
N LEU A 21 -4.39 3.69 0.95
CA LEU A 21 -3.24 3.43 1.82
C LEU A 21 -3.53 3.62 3.31
N THR A 22 -4.79 3.83 3.70
CA THR A 22 -5.14 4.03 5.11
C THR A 22 -5.55 2.74 5.82
N ASN A 23 -5.49 1.61 5.15
CA ASN A 23 -5.85 0.31 5.71
C ASN A 23 -4.59 -0.53 5.94
N PRO A 24 -4.35 -1.03 7.17
CA PRO A 24 -3.15 -1.80 7.47
C PRO A 24 -2.95 -3.02 6.58
N LYS A 25 -4.02 -3.75 6.28
CA LYS A 25 -3.95 -4.95 5.46
C LYS A 25 -3.51 -4.61 4.03
N ARG A 26 -3.98 -3.49 3.48
CA ARG A 26 -3.57 -3.04 2.15
C ARG A 26 -2.09 -2.66 2.11
N ILE A 27 -1.60 -2.00 3.15
CA ILE A 27 -0.17 -1.66 3.27
C ILE A 27 0.65 -2.93 3.34
N GLU A 28 0.20 -3.92 4.09
CA GLU A 28 0.85 -5.22 4.23
C GLU A 28 0.92 -5.95 2.87
N ILE A 29 -0.19 -5.92 2.11
CA ILE A 29 -0.23 -6.48 0.75
C ILE A 29 0.81 -5.79 -0.15
N LEU A 30 0.84 -4.47 -0.14
CA LEU A 30 1.79 -3.71 -0.95
C LEU A 30 3.24 -4.06 -0.59
N ASN A 31 3.53 -4.17 0.70
CA ASN A 31 4.86 -4.58 1.16
C ASN A 31 5.23 -5.98 0.68
N THR A 32 4.25 -6.88 0.66
CA THR A 32 4.47 -8.25 0.18
C THR A 32 4.71 -8.30 -1.33
N LEU A 33 4.08 -7.39 -2.08
CA LEU A 33 4.21 -7.32 -3.54
C LEU A 33 5.36 -6.44 -4.03
N LYS A 34 6.08 -5.79 -3.14
CA LYS A 34 7.06 -4.77 -3.54
C LYS A 34 8.18 -5.28 -4.46
N ALA A 35 8.57 -6.52 -4.28
CA ALA A 35 9.68 -7.11 -5.03
C ALA A 35 9.24 -8.05 -6.15
N ASP A 36 8.02 -8.58 -6.07
CA ASP A 36 7.59 -9.63 -6.99
C ASP A 36 6.07 -9.74 -7.04
N GLU A 37 5.56 -10.16 -8.18
CA GLU A 37 4.13 -10.44 -8.34
C GLU A 37 3.75 -11.73 -7.59
N LYS A 38 2.50 -11.81 -7.16
CA LYS A 38 1.99 -12.96 -6.43
C LYS A 38 0.53 -13.24 -6.78
N THR A 39 0.16 -14.51 -6.61
CA THR A 39 -1.24 -14.94 -6.72
C THR A 39 -1.97 -14.66 -5.42
N VAL A 40 -3.31 -14.73 -5.46
CA VAL A 40 -4.13 -14.61 -4.24
C VAL A 40 -3.72 -15.66 -3.21
N THR A 41 -3.51 -16.89 -3.63
CA THR A 41 -3.12 -17.98 -2.74
C THR A 41 -1.80 -17.67 -2.01
N GLU A 42 -0.81 -17.19 -2.75
CA GLU A 42 0.48 -16.79 -2.17
C GLU A 42 0.33 -15.66 -1.17
N LEU A 43 -0.54 -14.68 -1.48
CA LEU A 43 -0.81 -13.58 -0.56
C LEU A 43 -1.54 -14.04 0.70
N VAL A 44 -2.52 -14.92 0.56
CA VAL A 44 -3.25 -15.50 1.70
C VAL A 44 -2.27 -16.19 2.65
N ASP A 45 -1.37 -17.00 2.09
CA ASP A 45 -0.36 -17.70 2.88
C ASP A 45 0.59 -16.73 3.58
N ALA A 46 1.06 -15.72 2.86
CA ALA A 46 2.01 -14.74 3.40
C ALA A 46 1.39 -13.87 4.50
N LEU A 47 0.11 -13.54 4.39
CA LEU A 47 -0.56 -12.58 5.27
C LEU A 47 -1.37 -13.25 6.38
N SER A 48 -1.51 -14.57 6.35
CA SER A 48 -2.34 -15.33 7.29
C SER A 48 -3.76 -14.73 7.39
N ALA A 49 -4.33 -14.38 6.23
CA ALA A 49 -5.64 -13.76 6.12
C ALA A 49 -6.58 -14.64 5.29
N SER A 50 -7.89 -14.40 5.38
CA SER A 50 -8.84 -15.14 4.57
C SER A 50 -8.74 -14.75 3.09
N LYS A 51 -9.05 -15.70 2.22
CA LYS A 51 -9.08 -15.44 0.78
C LYS A 51 -10.08 -14.33 0.42
N ALA A 52 -11.24 -14.33 1.06
CA ALA A 52 -12.27 -13.32 0.82
C ALA A 52 -11.77 -11.92 1.19
N ASN A 53 -11.10 -11.79 2.33
CA ASN A 53 -10.55 -10.52 2.80
C ASN A 53 -9.46 -10.01 1.85
N VAL A 54 -8.50 -10.87 1.49
CA VAL A 54 -7.42 -10.50 0.57
C VAL A 54 -7.98 -10.12 -0.80
N SER A 55 -8.90 -10.91 -1.34
CA SER A 55 -9.51 -10.65 -2.64
C SER A 55 -10.23 -9.32 -2.68
N GLN A 56 -10.93 -8.95 -1.61
CA GLN A 56 -11.64 -7.68 -1.49
C GLN A 56 -10.67 -6.49 -1.55
N HIS A 57 -9.57 -6.57 -0.79
CA HIS A 57 -8.55 -5.52 -0.81
C HIS A 57 -7.86 -5.41 -2.17
N LEU A 58 -7.57 -6.54 -2.80
CA LEU A 58 -6.96 -6.56 -4.13
C LEU A 58 -7.87 -5.92 -5.17
N ALA A 59 -9.17 -6.19 -5.10
CA ALA A 59 -10.15 -5.60 -6.02
C ALA A 59 -10.19 -4.08 -5.89
N VAL A 60 -10.20 -3.56 -4.67
CA VAL A 60 -10.20 -2.11 -4.42
C VAL A 60 -8.93 -1.48 -4.98
N MET A 61 -7.77 -2.04 -4.68
CA MET A 61 -6.49 -1.49 -5.13
C MET A 61 -6.31 -1.58 -6.65
N ARG A 62 -6.80 -2.65 -7.24
CA ARG A 62 -6.80 -2.79 -8.70
C ARG A 62 -7.71 -1.76 -9.35
N HIS A 63 -8.92 -1.57 -8.82
CA HIS A 63 -9.87 -0.58 -9.33
C HIS A 63 -9.28 0.84 -9.28
N LYS A 64 -8.53 1.15 -8.25
CA LYS A 64 -7.89 2.47 -8.09
C LYS A 64 -6.58 2.59 -8.89
N GLY A 65 -6.18 1.56 -9.61
CA GLY A 65 -4.99 1.60 -10.44
C GLY A 65 -3.67 1.41 -9.69
N ILE A 66 -3.73 1.04 -8.42
CA ILE A 66 -2.53 0.82 -7.60
C ILE A 66 -1.92 -0.55 -7.90
N LEU A 67 -2.76 -1.52 -8.22
CA LEU A 67 -2.33 -2.85 -8.62
C LEU A 67 -2.71 -3.12 -10.07
N ALA A 68 -1.88 -3.91 -10.73
CA ALA A 68 -2.14 -4.45 -12.05
C ALA A 68 -2.09 -5.97 -11.97
N THR A 69 -2.71 -6.62 -12.94
CA THR A 69 -2.76 -8.08 -12.99
C THR A 69 -2.26 -8.58 -14.33
N ARG A 70 -1.77 -9.82 -14.34
CA ARG A 70 -1.55 -10.56 -15.56
C ARG A 70 -2.02 -12.00 -15.36
N ARG A 71 -2.49 -12.61 -16.43
CA ARG A 71 -2.91 -14.01 -16.40
C ARG A 71 -1.78 -14.88 -16.96
N LYS A 72 -1.51 -15.97 -16.28
CA LYS A 72 -0.60 -17.01 -16.76
C LYS A 72 -1.24 -18.36 -16.49
N GLY A 73 -1.76 -19.00 -17.54
CA GLY A 73 -2.53 -20.23 -17.41
C GLY A 73 -3.79 -20.01 -16.59
N ALA A 74 -4.01 -20.80 -15.57
CA ALA A 74 -5.15 -20.70 -14.67
C ALA A 74 -4.96 -19.66 -13.56
N ASN A 75 -3.76 -19.08 -13.46
CA ASN A 75 -3.39 -18.19 -12.37
C ASN A 75 -3.44 -16.72 -12.78
N ILE A 76 -3.86 -15.89 -11.83
CA ILE A 76 -3.81 -14.42 -11.96
C ILE A 76 -2.78 -13.92 -10.96
N TYR A 77 -1.79 -13.17 -11.48
CA TYR A 77 -0.73 -12.57 -10.68
C TYR A 77 -1.00 -11.10 -10.49
N TYR A 78 -0.83 -10.62 -9.27
CA TYR A 78 -0.98 -9.20 -8.90
C TYR A 78 0.39 -8.59 -8.70
N ARG A 79 0.56 -7.36 -9.17
CA ARG A 79 1.79 -6.58 -8.98
C ARG A 79 1.45 -5.13 -8.71
N VAL A 80 2.38 -4.42 -8.12
CA VAL A 80 2.25 -2.97 -7.93
C VAL A 80 2.42 -2.29 -9.29
N SER A 81 1.47 -1.43 -9.65
CA SER A 81 1.48 -0.73 -10.95
C SER A 81 2.61 0.27 -11.07
N ASN A 82 2.96 0.93 -9.98
CA ASN A 82 3.94 2.00 -9.95
C ASN A 82 4.74 1.92 -8.66
N GLN A 83 6.03 1.70 -8.78
CA GLN A 83 6.92 1.53 -7.62
C GLN A 83 7.00 2.78 -6.74
N LYS A 84 6.58 3.93 -7.23
CA LYS A 84 6.53 5.16 -6.42
C LYS A 84 5.57 5.01 -5.24
N VAL A 85 4.53 4.18 -5.38
CA VAL A 85 3.63 3.86 -4.27
C VAL A 85 4.39 3.17 -3.15
N ILE A 86 5.27 2.24 -3.50
CA ILE A 86 6.12 1.55 -2.52
C ILE A 86 7.10 2.52 -1.86
N GLU A 87 7.69 3.42 -2.65
CA GLU A 87 8.59 4.45 -2.14
C GLU A 87 7.88 5.37 -1.14
N ALA A 88 6.66 5.78 -1.47
CA ALA A 88 5.84 6.61 -0.59
C ALA A 88 5.54 5.89 0.73
N CYS A 89 5.18 4.62 0.67
CA CYS A 89 4.95 3.80 1.87
C CYS A 89 6.21 3.67 2.71
N ALA A 90 7.37 3.50 2.07
CA ALA A 90 8.65 3.41 2.76
C ALA A 90 8.99 4.71 3.48
N LEU A 91 8.74 5.85 2.84
CA LEU A 91 8.96 7.16 3.45
C LEU A 91 8.05 7.38 4.65
N MET A 92 6.79 7.00 4.56
CA MET A 92 5.86 7.10 5.69
C MET A 92 6.32 6.20 6.86
N LYS A 93 6.86 5.04 6.54
CA LYS A 93 7.42 4.14 7.55
C LYS A 93 8.63 4.77 8.25
N GLU A 94 9.48 5.47 7.51
CA GLU A 94 10.61 6.22 8.07
C GLU A 94 10.13 7.29 9.05
N VAL A 95 9.08 8.04 8.68
CA VAL A 95 8.48 9.04 9.57
C VAL A 95 8.01 8.38 10.86
N LEU A 96 7.36 7.22 10.76
CA LEU A 96 6.89 6.48 11.92
C LEU A 96 8.05 6.06 12.83
N PHE A 97 9.13 5.55 12.26
CA PHE A 97 10.31 5.16 13.03
C PHE A 97 10.97 6.36 13.71
N GLU A 98 11.06 7.49 13.03
CA GLU A 98 11.60 8.73 13.61
C GLU A 98 10.74 9.19 14.79
N GLN A 99 9.42 9.16 14.64
CA GLN A 99 8.50 9.51 15.73
C GLN A 99 8.62 8.56 16.91
N TYR A 100 8.76 7.28 16.64
CA TYR A 100 8.92 6.27 17.69
C TYR A 100 10.22 6.50 18.45
N ASP A 101 11.33 6.74 17.75
CA ASP A 101 12.62 7.02 18.36
C ASP A 101 12.60 8.31 19.19
N ALA A 102 11.96 9.36 18.68
CA ALA A 102 11.79 10.60 19.41
C ALA A 102 11.02 10.40 20.71
N LYS A 103 9.92 9.65 20.67
CA LYS A 103 9.13 9.29 21.85
C LYS A 103 9.96 8.51 22.85
N ARG A 104 10.72 7.53 22.37
CA ARG A 104 11.58 6.70 23.22
C ARG A 104 12.65 7.53 23.92
N LYS A 105 13.27 8.45 23.21
CA LYS A 105 14.28 9.36 23.76
C LYS A 105 13.68 10.28 24.82
N THR A 106 12.47 10.80 24.57
CA THR A 106 11.76 11.65 25.51
C THR A 106 11.46 10.91 26.82
N VAL A 107 10.94 9.68 26.72
CA VAL A 107 10.64 8.84 27.88
C VAL A 107 11.94 8.54 28.66
N THR A 108 13.00 8.17 27.96
CA THR A 108 14.29 7.91 28.58
C THR A 108 14.83 9.16 29.26
N GLY A 109 14.70 10.32 28.62
CA GLY A 109 15.11 11.61 29.18
C GLY A 109 14.33 11.97 30.42
N ALA A 110 13.00 11.68 30.44
CA ALA A 110 12.14 11.96 31.58
C ALA A 110 12.49 11.11 32.80
N GLN A 111 13.11 9.96 32.59
CA GLN A 111 13.49 9.06 33.68
C GLN A 111 14.82 9.44 34.34
N ARG A 112 15.53 10.38 33.77
CA ARG A 112 16.80 10.88 34.28
C ARG A 112 16.55 11.96 35.34
#